data_6373935411d3ebb05c608adb14767c5e
#
_entry.id   6373935411d3ebb05c608adb14767c5e
#
_cell.length_a   1.000
_cell.length_b   1.000
_cell.length_c   1.000
_cell.angle_alpha   90.00
_cell.angle_beta   90.00
_cell.angle_gamma   90.00
#
_symmetry.space_group_name_H-M   'P 1'
#
loop_
_entity.id
_entity.type
_entity.pdbx_description
1 polymer ?
#
loop_
_entity_poly.entity_id
_entity_poly.type
_entity_poly.pdbx_seq_one_letter_code
_entity_poly.pdbx_strand_id
1 'polypeptide(L)'
;MKMIIQKVLSAKVIFEDNSFNSIDDGLLVYLGVHKDDIEKDIDLCIKKLLGLRIFEYNEKNFEKSIIDKNFKLLVISNFTLYGDISRGRRPSFTNSANAELGKEMYDNFMNKLYNSGINCYGGIFQTHMLVESVNDGPINIVFDTKEGE
;
A
#
# COMPACT_ATOMS: atom_id res chain seq x y z
N MET A 1 -2.83 -10.63 -3.46
CA MET A 1 -2.62 -9.36 -2.72
C MET A 1 -2.45 -8.24 -3.73
N LYS A 2 -3.14 -7.11 -3.53
CA LYS A 2 -3.12 -5.99 -4.48
C LYS A 2 -2.59 -4.73 -3.81
N MET A 3 -1.72 -4.00 -4.50
CA MET A 3 -1.23 -2.69 -4.05
C MET A 3 -1.55 -1.62 -5.09
N ILE A 4 -1.95 -0.44 -4.61
CA ILE A 4 -1.84 0.80 -5.37
C ILE A 4 -0.74 1.62 -4.70
N ILE A 5 0.33 1.90 -5.44
CA ILE A 5 1.53 2.57 -4.96
C ILE A 5 1.57 3.96 -5.59
N GLN A 6 1.57 4.99 -4.77
CA GLN A 6 1.60 6.39 -5.21
C GLN A 6 2.88 7.07 -4.73
N LYS A 7 3.62 7.68 -5.63
CA LYS A 7 4.72 8.58 -5.28
C LYS A 7 4.14 9.88 -4.72
N VAL A 8 4.57 10.29 -3.54
CA VAL A 8 4.02 11.46 -2.84
C VAL A 8 5.12 12.39 -2.34
N LEU A 9 4.82 13.69 -2.31
CA LEU A 9 5.58 14.70 -1.56
C LEU A 9 5.16 14.73 -0.09
N SER A 10 3.91 14.33 0.19
CA SER A 10 3.38 14.16 1.54
C SER A 10 2.15 13.26 1.49
N ALA A 11 1.94 12.51 2.56
CA ALA A 11 0.69 11.80 2.79
C ALA A 11 0.38 11.76 4.28
N LYS A 12 -0.92 11.73 4.61
CA LYS A 12 -1.41 11.74 5.98
C LYS A 12 -2.67 10.88 6.08
N VAL A 13 -2.75 10.06 7.09
CA VAL A 13 -3.98 9.34 7.46
C VAL A 13 -4.47 9.87 8.79
N ILE A 14 -5.75 10.28 8.83
CA ILE A 14 -6.40 10.86 10.00
C ILE A 14 -7.41 9.85 10.53
N PHE A 15 -7.35 9.56 11.81
CA PHE A 15 -8.22 8.61 12.51
C PHE A 15 -9.44 9.28 13.10
N GLU A 16 -10.41 8.49 13.56
CA GLU A 16 -11.68 8.98 14.12
C GLU A 16 -11.50 9.89 15.36
N ASP A 17 -10.45 9.69 16.15
CA ASP A 17 -10.09 10.52 17.30
C ASP A 17 -9.28 11.78 16.93
N ASN A 18 -9.14 12.08 15.64
CA ASN A 18 -8.34 13.16 15.06
C ASN A 18 -6.82 13.02 15.25
N SER A 19 -6.32 11.93 15.82
CA SER A 19 -4.89 11.59 15.72
C SER A 19 -4.53 11.21 14.28
N PHE A 20 -3.26 11.22 13.94
CA PHE A 20 -2.82 10.94 12.58
C PHE A 20 -1.42 10.34 12.52
N ASN A 21 -1.16 9.65 11.42
CA ASN A 21 0.18 9.36 10.94
C ASN A 21 0.44 10.14 9.65
N SER A 22 1.67 10.60 9.44
CA SER A 22 2.05 11.32 8.23
C SER A 22 3.47 11.01 7.79
N ILE A 23 3.69 11.18 6.50
CA ILE A 23 5.01 11.11 5.87
C ILE A 23 5.22 12.35 4.98
N ASP A 24 6.49 12.70 4.78
CA ASP A 24 6.93 13.62 3.73
C ASP A 24 7.18 12.81 2.45
N ASP A 25 8.25 13.13 1.70
CA ASP A 25 8.62 12.38 0.48
C ASP A 25 8.64 10.86 0.70
N GLY A 26 7.94 10.15 -0.17
CA GLY A 26 7.87 8.71 -0.05
C GLY A 26 6.79 8.06 -0.90
N LEU A 27 6.24 6.96 -0.39
CA LEU A 27 5.18 6.22 -1.04
C LEU A 27 3.97 6.07 -0.12
N LEU A 28 2.80 6.42 -0.65
CA LEU A 28 1.51 6.01 -0.11
C LEU A 28 1.10 4.70 -0.79
N VAL A 29 0.81 3.68 0.01
CA VAL A 29 0.42 2.36 -0.46
C VAL A 29 -0.96 1.99 0.09
N TYR A 30 -1.91 1.75 -0.80
CA TYR A 30 -3.15 1.07 -0.43
C TYR A 30 -2.97 -0.43 -0.65
N LEU A 31 -3.26 -1.23 0.37
CA LEU A 31 -3.05 -2.67 0.39
C LEU A 31 -4.37 -3.42 0.55
N GLY A 32 -4.75 -4.17 -0.47
CA GLY A 32 -5.89 -5.10 -0.45
C GLY A 32 -5.43 -6.53 -0.28
N VAL A 33 -6.13 -7.28 0.59
CA VAL A 33 -5.88 -8.71 0.80
C VAL A 33 -6.95 -9.51 0.06
N HIS A 34 -6.52 -10.45 -0.78
CA HIS A 34 -7.39 -11.42 -1.46
C HIS A 34 -7.73 -12.57 -0.52
N LYS A 35 -8.91 -13.16 -0.68
CA LYS A 35 -9.36 -14.32 0.15
C LYS A 35 -8.44 -15.54 0.09
N ASP A 36 -7.66 -15.69 -0.97
CA ASP A 36 -6.74 -16.81 -1.21
C ASP A 36 -5.27 -16.38 -1.09
N ASP A 37 -5.00 -15.23 -0.45
CA ASP A 37 -3.62 -14.79 -0.20
C ASP A 37 -2.95 -15.65 0.88
N ILE A 38 -1.66 -15.89 0.68
CA ILE A 38 -0.79 -16.64 1.58
C ILE A 38 0.46 -15.82 1.89
N GLU A 39 1.30 -16.25 2.81
CA GLU A 39 2.52 -15.54 3.21
C GLU A 39 3.46 -15.21 2.04
N LYS A 40 3.53 -16.07 1.02
CA LYS A 40 4.32 -15.84 -0.20
C LYS A 40 3.86 -14.58 -0.95
N ASP A 41 2.57 -14.25 -0.91
CA ASP A 41 2.04 -13.03 -1.53
C ASP A 41 2.56 -11.77 -0.81
N ILE A 42 2.68 -11.83 0.53
CA ILE A 42 3.29 -10.75 1.32
C ILE A 42 4.75 -10.55 0.90
N ASP A 43 5.55 -11.61 0.85
CA ASP A 43 6.97 -11.55 0.50
C ASP A 43 7.17 -10.97 -0.90
N LEU A 44 6.33 -11.38 -1.84
CA LEU A 44 6.37 -10.87 -3.21
C LEU A 44 6.03 -9.38 -3.27
N CYS A 45 4.97 -8.95 -2.57
CA CYS A 45 4.58 -7.54 -2.50
C CYS A 45 5.70 -6.68 -1.89
N ILE A 46 6.27 -7.10 -0.77
CA ILE A 46 7.36 -6.36 -0.11
C ILE A 46 8.59 -6.27 -1.02
N LYS A 47 8.99 -7.38 -1.64
CA LYS A 47 10.10 -7.39 -2.60
C LYS A 47 9.88 -6.41 -3.74
N LYS A 48 8.68 -6.40 -4.33
CA LYS A 48 8.32 -5.47 -5.42
C LYS A 48 8.30 -4.03 -4.94
N LEU A 49 7.67 -3.76 -3.80
CA LEU A 49 7.54 -2.43 -3.23
C LEU A 49 8.91 -1.79 -2.91
N LEU A 50 9.76 -2.52 -2.20
CA LEU A 50 11.07 -2.00 -1.78
C LEU A 50 12.07 -1.89 -2.93
N GLY A 51 11.94 -2.74 -3.95
CA GLY A 51 12.80 -2.71 -5.15
C GLY A 51 12.30 -1.79 -6.27
N LEU A 52 11.11 -1.20 -6.12
CA LEU A 52 10.50 -0.37 -7.16
C LEU A 52 11.28 0.92 -7.37
N ARG A 53 11.77 1.14 -8.59
CA ARG A 53 12.52 2.34 -8.96
C ARG A 53 11.60 3.38 -9.58
N ILE A 54 11.15 4.35 -8.79
CA ILE A 54 10.27 5.43 -9.24
C ILE A 54 10.70 6.81 -8.75
N PHE A 55 11.90 6.92 -8.22
CA PHE A 55 12.50 8.19 -7.81
C PHE A 55 13.61 8.61 -8.74
N GLU A 56 13.84 9.92 -8.82
CA GLU A 56 14.84 10.52 -9.69
C GLU A 56 16.26 10.43 -9.13
N TYR A 57 17.21 10.35 -10.04
CA TYR A 57 18.62 10.49 -9.76
C TYR A 57 19.34 11.12 -10.96
N ASN A 58 20.12 12.21 -10.72
CA ASN A 58 20.85 12.93 -11.76
C ASN A 58 20.00 13.29 -12.98
N GLU A 59 18.83 13.91 -12.75
CA GLU A 59 17.88 14.34 -13.77
C GLU A 59 17.22 13.19 -14.58
N LYS A 60 17.47 11.93 -14.18
CA LYS A 60 16.85 10.74 -14.76
C LYS A 60 15.75 10.23 -13.85
N ASN A 61 14.57 10.01 -14.43
CA ASN A 61 13.42 9.40 -13.75
C ASN A 61 13.61 7.89 -13.62
N PHE A 62 12.94 7.28 -12.63
CA PHE A 62 12.88 5.83 -12.42
C PHE A 62 14.23 5.15 -12.17
N GLU A 63 15.15 5.83 -11.47
CA GLU A 63 16.50 5.34 -11.20
C GLU A 63 16.68 4.80 -9.78
N LYS A 64 15.95 5.33 -8.79
CA LYS A 64 16.12 5.01 -7.38
C LYS A 64 14.86 4.41 -6.75
N SER A 65 15.08 3.50 -5.82
CA SER A 65 14.05 2.93 -4.96
C SER A 65 13.83 3.79 -3.71
N ILE A 66 12.80 3.44 -2.94
CA ILE A 66 12.53 4.09 -1.65
C ILE A 66 13.67 3.87 -0.65
N ILE A 67 14.32 2.70 -0.71
CA ILE A 67 15.49 2.38 0.13
C ILE A 67 16.66 3.28 -0.25
N ASP A 68 16.95 3.42 -1.54
CA ASP A 68 18.06 4.25 -2.02
C ASP A 68 17.92 5.72 -1.60
N LYS A 69 16.68 6.21 -1.50
CA LYS A 69 16.36 7.58 -1.10
C LYS A 69 16.19 7.75 0.41
N ASN A 70 16.13 6.66 1.16
CA ASN A 70 15.80 6.66 2.59
C ASN A 70 14.48 7.42 2.88
N PHE A 71 13.49 7.26 2.00
CA PHE A 71 12.17 7.85 2.12
C PHE A 71 11.24 6.98 2.96
N LYS A 72 10.03 7.46 3.23
CA LYS A 72 9.08 6.84 4.15
C LYS A 72 7.93 6.14 3.41
N LEU A 73 7.35 5.14 4.05
CA LEU A 73 6.13 4.46 3.61
C LEU A 73 4.95 4.82 4.51
N LEU A 74 3.79 5.05 3.90
CA LEU A 74 2.49 5.03 4.58
C LEU A 74 1.63 3.95 3.94
N VAL A 75 1.28 2.91 4.69
CA VAL A 75 0.55 1.75 4.19
C VAL A 75 -0.85 1.68 4.82
N ILE A 76 -1.87 1.77 3.98
CA ILE A 76 -3.28 1.77 4.38
C ILE A 76 -3.95 0.48 3.91
N SER A 77 -4.50 -0.30 4.83
CA SER A 77 -5.35 -1.43 4.49
C SER A 77 -6.63 -0.96 3.80
N ASN A 78 -6.92 -1.53 2.63
CA ASN A 78 -8.07 -1.13 1.81
C ASN A 78 -8.68 -2.34 1.07
N PHE A 79 -9.72 -2.96 1.67
CA PHE A 79 -10.39 -4.11 1.07
C PHE A 79 -11.13 -3.76 -0.24
N THR A 80 -11.50 -2.48 -0.42
CA THR A 80 -12.25 -2.04 -1.60
C THR A 80 -11.46 -2.14 -2.91
N LEU A 81 -10.14 -2.38 -2.85
CA LEU A 81 -9.31 -2.67 -4.02
C LEU A 81 -9.75 -3.94 -4.77
N TYR A 82 -10.47 -4.85 -4.09
CA TYR A 82 -11.07 -6.04 -4.68
C TYR A 82 -12.56 -5.86 -5.01
N GLY A 83 -13.04 -4.61 -5.05
CA GLY A 83 -14.39 -4.29 -5.49
C GLY A 83 -14.57 -4.58 -6.99
N ASP A 84 -15.46 -5.52 -7.31
CA ASP A 84 -15.84 -5.86 -8.68
C ASP A 84 -17.11 -5.09 -9.08
N ILE A 85 -17.01 -4.26 -10.10
CA ILE A 85 -18.09 -3.46 -10.70
C ILE A 85 -18.50 -3.95 -12.09
N SER A 86 -18.03 -5.13 -12.52
CA SER A 86 -18.34 -5.69 -13.84
C SER A 86 -19.82 -6.06 -13.98
N ARG A 87 -20.52 -6.31 -12.86
CA ARG A 87 -21.93 -6.71 -12.83
C ARG A 87 -22.75 -5.76 -11.96
N GLY A 88 -23.45 -4.82 -12.60
CA GLY A 88 -24.35 -3.89 -11.90
C GLY A 88 -23.66 -2.65 -11.35
N ARG A 89 -24.39 -1.89 -10.49
CA ARG A 89 -23.96 -0.57 -9.98
C ARG A 89 -23.39 -0.61 -8.57
N ARG A 90 -23.51 -1.74 -7.88
CA ARG A 90 -22.97 -1.94 -6.53
C ARG A 90 -21.72 -2.81 -6.63
N PRO A 91 -20.58 -2.40 -6.05
CA PRO A 91 -19.40 -3.23 -6.06
C PRO A 91 -19.61 -4.52 -5.25
N SER A 92 -19.09 -5.62 -5.78
CA SER A 92 -19.03 -6.91 -5.08
C SER A 92 -17.65 -7.09 -4.49
N PHE A 93 -17.55 -7.54 -3.26
CA PHE A 93 -16.27 -7.75 -2.55
C PHE A 93 -15.99 -9.23 -2.28
N THR A 94 -16.55 -10.13 -3.08
CA THR A 94 -16.42 -11.60 -2.90
C THR A 94 -14.98 -12.12 -3.00
N ASN A 95 -14.09 -11.37 -3.61
CA ASN A 95 -12.67 -11.71 -3.72
C ASN A 95 -11.80 -11.10 -2.62
N SER A 96 -12.35 -10.19 -1.81
CA SER A 96 -11.65 -9.66 -0.65
C SER A 96 -11.58 -10.71 0.47
N ALA A 97 -10.49 -10.73 1.22
CA ALA A 97 -10.38 -11.50 2.44
C ALA A 97 -11.47 -11.09 3.46
N ASN A 98 -11.87 -12.01 4.32
CA ASN A 98 -12.66 -11.67 5.50
C ASN A 98 -11.82 -10.85 6.49
N ALA A 99 -12.47 -10.29 7.52
CA ALA A 99 -11.81 -9.38 8.47
C ALA A 99 -10.64 -10.06 9.23
N GLU A 100 -10.78 -11.33 9.58
CA GLU A 100 -9.76 -12.08 10.32
C GLU A 100 -8.49 -12.29 9.48
N LEU A 101 -8.62 -12.88 8.29
CA LEU A 101 -7.52 -13.07 7.36
C LEU A 101 -6.92 -11.73 6.91
N GLY A 102 -7.78 -10.75 6.61
CA GLY A 102 -7.34 -9.43 6.18
C GLY A 102 -6.46 -8.75 7.24
N LYS A 103 -6.87 -8.82 8.50
CA LYS A 103 -6.07 -8.28 9.63
C LYS A 103 -4.75 -9.01 9.82
N GLU A 104 -4.78 -10.34 9.84
CA GLU A 104 -3.58 -11.18 9.99
C GLU A 104 -2.54 -10.83 8.90
N MET A 105 -2.97 -10.81 7.65
CA MET A 105 -2.10 -10.56 6.51
C MET A 105 -1.55 -9.11 6.50
N TYR A 106 -2.38 -8.13 6.88
CA TYR A 106 -1.94 -6.75 7.01
C TYR A 106 -0.91 -6.58 8.14
N ASP A 107 -1.17 -7.15 9.31
CA ASP A 107 -0.26 -7.10 10.45
C ASP A 107 1.09 -7.77 10.10
N ASN A 108 1.07 -8.93 9.44
CA ASN A 108 2.27 -9.61 8.98
C ASN A 108 3.04 -8.79 7.94
N PHE A 109 2.36 -8.15 7.02
CA PHE A 109 2.97 -7.24 6.04
C PHE A 109 3.68 -6.07 6.74
N MET A 110 3.02 -5.41 7.67
CA MET A 110 3.60 -4.30 8.44
C MET A 110 4.78 -4.75 9.29
N ASN A 111 4.69 -5.90 9.97
CA ASN A 111 5.79 -6.44 10.77
C ASN A 111 7.03 -6.75 9.92
N LYS A 112 6.85 -7.32 8.73
CA LYS A 112 7.96 -7.56 7.80
C LYS A 112 8.61 -6.26 7.31
N LEU A 113 7.81 -5.21 7.05
CA LEU A 113 8.33 -3.89 6.73
C LEU A 113 9.14 -3.28 7.88
N TYR A 114 8.62 -3.31 9.11
CA TYR A 114 9.35 -2.81 10.29
C TYR A 114 10.68 -3.55 10.46
N ASN A 115 10.67 -4.88 10.31
CA ASN A 115 11.87 -5.70 10.43
C ASN A 115 12.88 -5.47 9.30
N SER A 116 12.47 -4.94 8.16
CA SER A 116 13.38 -4.55 7.07
C SER A 116 14.17 -3.27 7.35
N GLY A 117 13.82 -2.54 8.40
CA GLY A 117 14.47 -1.29 8.80
C GLY A 117 14.00 -0.05 8.03
N ILE A 118 13.01 -0.17 7.15
CA ILE A 118 12.43 0.99 6.48
C ILE A 118 11.52 1.78 7.42
N ASN A 119 11.52 3.10 7.31
CA ASN A 119 10.60 3.95 8.04
C ASN A 119 9.19 3.81 7.44
N CYS A 120 8.31 3.09 8.12
CA CYS A 120 6.94 2.90 7.68
C CYS A 120 5.92 3.18 8.78
N TYR A 121 4.77 3.65 8.34
CA TYR A 121 3.62 3.97 9.17
C TYR A 121 2.38 3.30 8.58
N GLY A 122 1.42 2.97 9.41
CA GLY A 122 0.17 2.35 8.99
C GLY A 122 -1.06 3.17 9.33
N GLY A 123 -2.20 2.71 8.82
CA GLY A 123 -3.52 3.06 9.29
C GLY A 123 -3.96 2.17 10.44
N ILE A 124 -5.26 2.26 10.79
CA ILE A 124 -5.93 1.37 11.73
C ILE A 124 -6.85 0.46 10.93
N PHE A 125 -6.62 -0.86 11.04
CA PHE A 125 -7.40 -1.84 10.29
C PHE A 125 -8.89 -1.77 10.64
N GLN A 126 -9.76 -1.84 9.63
CA GLN A 126 -11.22 -1.89 9.75
C GLN A 126 -11.84 -0.66 10.44
N THR A 127 -11.23 0.51 10.31
CA THR A 127 -11.79 1.78 10.78
C THR A 127 -11.99 2.74 9.61
N HIS A 128 -12.85 3.74 9.82
CA HIS A 128 -12.94 4.85 8.89
C HIS A 128 -11.73 5.76 9.04
N MET A 129 -11.11 6.13 7.93
CA MET A 129 -9.93 7.00 7.89
C MET A 129 -10.08 8.02 6.77
N LEU A 130 -9.56 9.23 7.00
CA LEU A 130 -9.37 10.22 5.95
C LEU A 130 -7.91 10.17 5.49
N VAL A 131 -7.69 10.08 4.18
CA VAL A 131 -6.34 10.06 3.61
C VAL A 131 -6.13 11.28 2.75
N GLU A 132 -5.15 12.09 3.12
CA GLU A 132 -4.71 13.27 2.37
C GLU A 132 -3.37 12.96 1.72
N SER A 133 -3.15 13.39 0.48
CA SER A 133 -1.85 13.21 -0.18
C SER A 133 -1.60 14.23 -1.27
N VAL A 134 -0.33 14.50 -1.51
CA VAL A 134 0.16 15.23 -2.68
C VAL A 134 0.89 14.24 -3.58
N ASN A 135 0.19 13.78 -4.61
CA ASN A 135 0.74 12.83 -5.58
C ASN A 135 1.72 13.55 -6.52
N ASP A 136 2.94 13.06 -6.59
CA ASP A 136 4.02 13.65 -7.37
C ASP A 136 4.19 12.92 -8.71
N GLY A 137 3.96 13.68 -9.79
CA GLY A 137 4.11 13.16 -11.14
C GLY A 137 2.90 13.38 -12.05
N PRO A 138 1.67 12.90 -11.84
CA PRO A 138 1.29 11.83 -10.91
C PRO A 138 1.91 10.48 -11.29
N ILE A 139 2.33 9.72 -10.30
CA ILE A 139 2.82 8.35 -10.48
C ILE A 139 2.02 7.42 -9.59
N ASN A 140 1.30 6.50 -10.24
CA ASN A 140 0.45 5.50 -9.60
C ASN A 140 0.74 4.14 -10.26
N ILE A 141 1.22 3.19 -9.47
CA ILE A 141 1.54 1.84 -9.94
C ILE A 141 0.58 0.87 -9.27
N VAL A 142 -0.05 0.02 -10.06
CA VAL A 142 -0.89 -1.08 -9.58
C VAL A 142 -0.11 -2.38 -9.69
N PHE A 143 -0.08 -3.15 -8.61
CA PHE A 143 0.49 -4.49 -8.59
C PHE A 143 -0.48 -5.46 -7.93
N ASP A 144 -0.73 -6.61 -8.56
CA ASP A 144 -1.56 -7.67 -8.02
C ASP A 144 -0.83 -9.02 -8.14
N THR A 145 -0.71 -9.74 -7.03
CA THR A 145 -0.07 -11.07 -7.02
C THR A 145 -0.88 -12.13 -7.78
N LYS A 146 -2.15 -11.85 -8.06
CA LYS A 146 -3.05 -12.75 -8.82
C LYS A 146 -3.10 -12.44 -10.32
N GLU A 147 -2.54 -11.31 -10.75
CA GLU A 147 -2.42 -10.94 -12.15
C GLU A 147 -0.96 -11.16 -12.58
N GLY A 148 -0.65 -12.24 -13.24
CA GLY A 148 0.68 -12.48 -13.80
C GLY A 148 1.30 -13.84 -13.53
N GLU A 149 0.50 -14.84 -13.26
CA GLU A 149 0.88 -16.26 -13.42
C GLU A 149 0.47 -16.80 -14.79
#